data_1941181f8b295b26baedba90de39eaca
#
_entry.id   1941181f8b295b26baedba90de39eaca
#
_cell.length_a   1.000
_cell.length_b   1.000
_cell.length_c   1.000
_cell.angle_alpha   90.00
_cell.angle_beta   90.00
_cell.angle_gamma   90.00
#
_symmetry.space_group_name_H-M   'P 1'
#
loop_
_entity.id
_entity.type
_entity.pdbx_description
1 polymer ?
#
loop_
_entity_poly.entity_id
_entity_poly.type
_entity_poly.pdbx_seq_one_letter_code
_entity_poly.pdbx_strand_id
1 'polypeptide(L)'
;MGLNVKKALITGITGQDGSYLAELLIQKGYEVHGIIRRSSSFNTGRINHIYHDPHEAGVRMFLHYGDLNDASSLNKILRDVRPDEIYNLGAQSHVRVSFDVPEYTGEVDALGAVRILEAIRETELNTKFYQASSSELYGKVVETPQKETTPFYPRSPYACAKAYAFYITQNYRESYNLFACNGILFNHESPRRGETFVTRKITRAAGRIKVGLQDRLYLGNLDAKRDWGFAGDYVEAMWLMLQQSEPDDYVVATGETWSVREFAERVFARLDMPLEWQGHGVQEKGVDAGTGRVLIEIDPKYFRPAEVDLLLGDPTKAKTKLGWEPKVDFNALVNMMVDEDLAQAERDKRANG
;
A
#
# COMPACT_ATOMS: atom_id res chain seq x y z
N MET A 1 -4.76 30.22 25.12
CA MET A 1 -3.80 29.12 24.92
C MET A 1 -4.07 28.55 23.54
N GLY A 2 -3.17 28.77 22.58
CA GLY A 2 -3.33 28.18 21.25
C GLY A 2 -3.30 26.65 21.40
N LEU A 3 -4.25 25.95 20.82
CA LEU A 3 -4.23 24.50 20.69
C LEU A 3 -2.92 24.14 20.00
N ASN A 4 -2.06 23.36 20.68
CA ASN A 4 -0.82 22.87 20.09
C ASN A 4 -1.22 21.92 18.94
N VAL A 5 -0.99 22.33 17.70
CA VAL A 5 -1.34 21.55 16.51
C VAL A 5 -0.38 20.36 16.47
N LYS A 6 -0.91 19.13 16.47
CA LYS A 6 -0.10 17.92 16.32
C LYS A 6 0.59 17.89 14.97
N LYS A 7 1.84 17.45 14.96
CA LYS A 7 2.65 17.26 13.75
C LYS A 7 2.81 15.79 13.42
N ALA A 8 2.56 15.44 12.18
CA ALA A 8 2.78 14.10 11.66
C ALA A 8 3.84 14.12 10.55
N LEU A 9 4.78 13.18 10.60
CA LEU A 9 5.77 12.96 9.54
C LEU A 9 5.46 11.67 8.79
N ILE A 10 5.34 11.75 7.46
CA ILE A 10 5.01 10.61 6.60
C ILE A 10 6.16 10.37 5.63
N THR A 11 6.80 9.20 5.69
CA THR A 11 7.65 8.72 4.60
C THR A 11 6.78 8.07 3.54
N GLY A 12 7.14 8.21 2.25
CA GLY A 12 6.30 7.66 1.18
C GLY A 12 4.98 8.41 0.97
N ILE A 13 4.89 9.68 1.32
CA ILE A 13 3.70 10.53 1.20
C ILE A 13 3.12 10.58 -0.22
N THR A 14 3.95 10.42 -1.26
CA THR A 14 3.53 10.40 -2.67
C THR A 14 2.97 9.05 -3.12
N GLY A 15 2.99 8.03 -2.25
CA GLY A 15 2.38 6.73 -2.50
C GLY A 15 0.86 6.75 -2.35
N GLN A 16 0.22 5.59 -2.60
CA GLN A 16 -1.21 5.41 -2.38
C GLN A 16 -1.58 5.76 -0.94
N ASP A 17 -1.03 5.02 0.02
CA ASP A 17 -1.38 5.14 1.43
C ASP A 17 -0.97 6.49 2.01
N GLY A 18 0.23 6.96 1.65
CA GLY A 18 0.72 8.27 2.08
C GLY A 18 -0.19 9.42 1.67
N SER A 19 -0.77 9.36 0.48
CA SER A 19 -1.70 10.39 0.00
C SER A 19 -3.05 10.37 0.73
N TYR A 20 -3.63 9.19 0.99
CA TYR A 20 -4.87 9.07 1.79
C TYR A 20 -4.64 9.43 3.25
N LEU A 21 -3.50 9.02 3.82
CA LEU A 21 -3.16 9.36 5.20
C LEU A 21 -2.94 10.87 5.38
N ALA A 22 -2.28 11.53 4.43
CA ALA A 22 -2.10 12.98 4.46
C ALA A 22 -3.45 13.72 4.46
N GLU A 23 -4.39 13.32 3.60
CA GLU A 23 -5.76 13.86 3.59
C GLU A 23 -6.46 13.65 4.93
N LEU A 24 -6.44 12.43 5.46
CA LEU A 24 -7.05 12.09 6.74
C LEU A 24 -6.49 12.94 7.89
N LEU A 25 -5.17 13.08 7.96
CA LEU A 25 -4.52 13.84 9.04
C LEU A 25 -4.78 15.35 8.91
N ILE A 26 -4.80 15.91 7.70
CA ILE A 26 -5.19 17.30 7.47
C ILE A 26 -6.63 17.54 7.94
N GLN A 27 -7.56 16.64 7.60
CA GLN A 27 -8.96 16.71 8.05
C GLN A 27 -9.09 16.63 9.58
N LYS A 28 -8.20 15.87 10.23
CA LYS A 28 -8.12 15.79 11.70
C LYS A 28 -7.40 16.98 12.34
N GLY A 29 -6.94 17.94 11.55
CA GLY A 29 -6.33 19.18 12.05
C GLY A 29 -4.81 19.11 12.31
N TYR A 30 -4.12 18.06 11.82
CA TYR A 30 -2.67 17.96 11.93
C TYR A 30 -1.96 18.93 10.98
N GLU A 31 -0.72 19.27 11.34
CA GLU A 31 0.32 19.74 10.44
C GLU A 31 1.05 18.51 9.89
N VAL A 32 0.99 18.31 8.57
CA VAL A 32 1.52 17.12 7.91
C VAL A 32 2.83 17.45 7.21
N HIS A 33 3.88 16.72 7.55
CA HIS A 33 5.18 16.79 6.92
C HIS A 33 5.43 15.52 6.11
N GLY A 34 5.77 15.65 4.84
CA GLY A 34 6.04 14.53 3.95
C GLY A 34 7.50 14.46 3.54
N ILE A 35 8.11 13.27 3.59
CA ILE A 35 9.42 13.05 2.98
C ILE A 35 9.24 12.61 1.53
N ILE A 36 9.85 13.35 0.61
CA ILE A 36 9.91 13.06 -0.81
C ILE A 36 11.35 12.87 -1.27
N ARG A 37 11.58 11.90 -2.15
CA ARG A 37 12.90 11.70 -2.76
C ARG A 37 13.12 12.70 -3.89
N ARG A 38 14.35 13.18 -4.04
CA ARG A 38 14.74 13.92 -5.23
C ARG A 38 14.75 12.98 -6.43
N SER A 39 13.89 13.24 -7.42
CA SER A 39 13.75 12.47 -8.64
C SER A 39 13.78 13.40 -9.85
N SER A 40 14.25 12.90 -11.00
CA SER A 40 14.19 13.61 -12.27
C SER A 40 12.77 13.69 -12.85
N SER A 41 11.87 12.79 -12.43
CA SER A 41 10.45 12.81 -12.80
C SER A 41 9.60 13.24 -11.59
N PHE A 42 8.54 14.02 -11.86
CA PHE A 42 7.59 14.40 -10.83
C PHE A 42 6.75 13.19 -10.42
N ASN A 43 6.63 12.94 -9.12
CA ASN A 43 5.85 11.83 -8.55
C ASN A 43 4.80 12.30 -7.52
N THR A 44 4.50 13.60 -7.50
CA THR A 44 3.58 14.24 -6.54
C THR A 44 2.11 14.21 -6.95
N GLY A 45 1.77 13.63 -8.10
CA GLY A 45 0.41 13.68 -8.67
C GLY A 45 -0.71 13.27 -7.71
N ARG A 46 -0.43 12.34 -6.76
CA ARG A 46 -1.43 11.91 -5.76
C ARG A 46 -1.66 12.89 -4.62
N ILE A 47 -0.81 13.90 -4.46
CA ILE A 47 -0.89 14.90 -3.38
C ILE A 47 -1.02 16.34 -3.89
N ASN A 48 -0.98 16.57 -5.21
CA ASN A 48 -1.03 17.93 -5.76
C ASN A 48 -2.31 18.69 -5.37
N HIS A 49 -3.43 18.01 -5.21
CA HIS A 49 -4.72 18.61 -4.86
C HIS A 49 -4.82 19.07 -3.40
N ILE A 50 -3.90 18.63 -2.53
CA ILE A 50 -3.80 19.07 -1.13
C ILE A 50 -2.53 19.89 -0.86
N TYR A 51 -1.68 20.07 -1.87
CA TYR A 51 -0.47 20.88 -1.76
C TYR A 51 -0.79 22.35 -2.06
N HIS A 52 -0.41 23.22 -1.13
CA HIS A 52 -0.48 24.68 -1.27
C HIS A 52 0.92 25.25 -1.08
N ASP A 53 1.16 26.43 -1.65
CA ASP A 53 2.44 27.12 -1.47
C ASP A 53 2.67 27.40 0.03
N PRO A 54 3.84 27.03 0.59
CA PRO A 54 4.12 27.25 2.01
C PRO A 54 4.04 28.71 2.49
N HIS A 55 4.01 29.68 1.56
CA HIS A 55 3.83 31.12 1.89
C HIS A 55 2.35 31.51 2.06
N GLU A 56 1.42 30.63 1.72
CA GLU A 56 0.00 30.90 1.91
C GLU A 56 -0.41 30.71 3.38
N ALA A 57 -1.40 31.49 3.82
CA ALA A 57 -1.92 31.36 5.18
C ALA A 57 -2.74 30.06 5.34
N GLY A 58 -2.51 29.35 6.45
CA GLY A 58 -3.28 28.15 6.79
C GLY A 58 -2.81 26.87 6.13
N VAL A 59 -1.65 26.88 5.47
CA VAL A 59 -1.02 25.66 4.93
C VAL A 59 -0.79 24.62 6.02
N ARG A 60 -1.15 23.38 5.73
CA ARG A 60 -1.04 22.26 6.66
C ARG A 60 -0.18 21.13 6.14
N MET A 61 0.37 21.22 4.93
CA MET A 61 1.25 20.20 4.37
C MET A 61 2.58 20.80 3.92
N PHE A 62 3.67 20.21 4.39
CA PHE A 62 5.04 20.63 4.12
C PHE A 62 5.85 19.44 3.57
N LEU A 63 6.63 19.65 2.53
CA LEU A 63 7.43 18.61 1.90
C LEU A 63 8.93 18.84 2.16
N HIS A 64 9.61 17.75 2.51
CA HIS A 64 11.06 17.73 2.79
C HIS A 64 11.75 16.76 1.85
N TYR A 65 12.88 17.16 1.28
CA TYR A 65 13.73 16.24 0.53
C TYR A 65 14.52 15.36 1.49
N GLY A 66 14.37 14.03 1.34
CA GLY A 66 15.08 13.03 2.12
C GLY A 66 14.96 11.66 1.49
N ASP A 67 15.78 10.71 1.93
CA ASP A 67 15.77 9.32 1.49
C ASP A 67 15.93 8.39 2.69
N LEU A 68 15.25 7.24 2.69
CA LEU A 68 15.41 6.21 3.72
C LEU A 68 16.85 5.63 3.76
N ASN A 69 17.61 5.82 2.69
CA ASN A 69 19.01 5.42 2.62
C ASN A 69 19.98 6.49 3.14
N ASP A 70 19.48 7.67 3.52
CA ASP A 70 20.29 8.79 3.99
C ASP A 70 19.93 9.18 5.44
N ALA A 71 20.68 8.61 6.40
CA ALA A 71 20.50 8.90 7.82
C ALA A 71 20.68 10.37 8.16
N SER A 72 21.55 11.10 7.43
CA SER A 72 21.83 12.51 7.73
C SER A 72 20.64 13.40 7.43
N SER A 73 19.95 13.17 6.30
CA SER A 73 18.73 13.89 5.95
C SER A 73 17.58 13.55 6.91
N LEU A 74 17.42 12.28 7.30
CA LEU A 74 16.41 11.86 8.26
C LEU A 74 16.62 12.52 9.63
N ASN A 75 17.83 12.47 10.18
CA ASN A 75 18.17 13.13 11.43
C ASN A 75 17.90 14.65 11.40
N LYS A 76 18.24 15.31 10.30
CA LYS A 76 17.96 16.74 10.12
C LYS A 76 16.45 17.00 10.14
N ILE A 77 15.66 16.25 9.33
CA ILE A 77 14.21 16.44 9.24
C ILE A 77 13.56 16.22 10.61
N LEU A 78 13.92 15.15 11.34
CA LEU A 78 13.36 14.88 12.65
C LEU A 78 13.65 15.99 13.66
N ARG A 79 14.88 16.53 13.68
CA ARG A 79 15.24 17.67 14.56
C ARG A 79 14.48 18.95 14.22
N ASP A 80 14.30 19.23 12.93
CA ASP A 80 13.65 20.46 12.45
C ASP A 80 12.13 20.39 12.65
N VAL A 81 11.50 19.27 12.34
CA VAL A 81 10.03 19.08 12.42
C VAL A 81 9.57 18.79 13.85
N ARG A 82 10.29 17.92 14.57
CA ARG A 82 9.91 17.38 15.89
C ARG A 82 8.47 16.84 15.88
N PRO A 83 8.18 15.79 15.07
CA PRO A 83 6.83 15.27 14.90
C PRO A 83 6.33 14.58 16.18
N ASP A 84 5.02 14.69 16.46
CA ASP A 84 4.33 13.91 17.49
C ASP A 84 4.08 12.46 17.04
N GLU A 85 3.92 12.26 15.73
CA GLU A 85 3.64 10.96 15.12
C GLU A 85 4.46 10.78 13.83
N ILE A 86 5.03 9.59 13.64
CA ILE A 86 5.78 9.23 12.43
C ILE A 86 5.13 8.00 11.80
N TYR A 87 4.81 8.10 10.51
CA TYR A 87 4.26 7.00 9.70
C TYR A 87 5.28 6.59 8.65
N ASN A 88 5.93 5.45 8.85
CA ASN A 88 6.92 4.91 7.92
C ASN A 88 6.24 4.03 6.87
N LEU A 89 5.84 4.67 5.75
CA LEU A 89 5.18 4.03 4.60
C LEU A 89 6.11 3.90 3.39
N GLY A 90 7.26 4.56 3.42
CA GLY A 90 8.26 4.52 2.33
C GLY A 90 8.83 3.11 2.16
N ALA A 91 8.80 2.58 0.93
CA ALA A 91 9.31 1.26 0.62
C ALA A 91 9.59 1.08 -0.89
N GLN A 92 10.43 0.10 -1.22
CA GLN A 92 10.38 -0.59 -2.50
C GLN A 92 9.28 -1.66 -2.39
N SER A 93 8.03 -1.32 -2.70
CA SER A 93 6.87 -2.14 -2.36
C SER A 93 6.46 -3.19 -3.41
N HIS A 94 7.15 -3.26 -4.56
CA HIS A 94 6.79 -4.19 -5.62
C HIS A 94 7.50 -5.53 -5.43
N VAL A 95 6.77 -6.56 -4.97
CA VAL A 95 7.31 -7.89 -4.63
C VAL A 95 8.14 -8.50 -5.78
N ARG A 96 7.63 -8.48 -7.03
CA ARG A 96 8.37 -9.08 -8.15
C ARG A 96 9.69 -8.34 -8.41
N VAL A 97 9.69 -7.00 -8.34
CA VAL A 97 10.90 -6.18 -8.54
C VAL A 97 11.96 -6.44 -7.47
N SER A 98 11.56 -6.83 -6.26
CA SER A 98 12.52 -7.14 -5.19
C SER A 98 13.48 -8.28 -5.54
N PHE A 99 13.09 -9.20 -6.44
CA PHE A 99 13.99 -10.24 -6.95
C PHE A 99 15.05 -9.69 -7.92
N ASP A 100 14.75 -8.59 -8.58
CA ASP A 100 15.68 -7.96 -9.54
C ASP A 100 16.64 -6.98 -8.82
N VAL A 101 16.20 -6.38 -7.69
CA VAL A 101 16.98 -5.40 -6.90
C VAL A 101 16.93 -5.72 -5.40
N PRO A 102 17.42 -6.90 -4.96
CA PRO A 102 17.27 -7.35 -3.57
C PRO A 102 18.05 -6.49 -2.56
N GLU A 103 19.24 -6.03 -2.91
CA GLU A 103 20.07 -5.17 -2.07
C GLU A 103 19.38 -3.83 -1.81
N TYR A 104 18.94 -3.14 -2.86
CA TYR A 104 18.20 -1.89 -2.74
C TYR A 104 16.92 -2.06 -1.90
N THR A 105 16.21 -3.17 -2.08
CA THR A 105 15.02 -3.49 -1.28
C THR A 105 15.37 -3.64 0.20
N GLY A 106 16.46 -4.33 0.53
CA GLY A 106 16.94 -4.47 1.91
C GLY A 106 17.35 -3.13 2.53
N GLU A 107 18.07 -2.31 1.78
CA GLU A 107 18.51 -0.98 2.23
C GLU A 107 17.33 -0.05 2.55
N VAL A 108 16.33 0.02 1.67
CA VAL A 108 15.18 0.90 1.84
C VAL A 108 14.22 0.36 2.90
N ASP A 109 13.81 -0.90 2.79
CA ASP A 109 12.69 -1.45 3.53
C ASP A 109 13.09 -1.95 4.93
N ALA A 110 14.30 -2.48 5.08
CA ALA A 110 14.82 -2.99 6.36
C ALA A 110 15.63 -1.91 7.08
N LEU A 111 16.77 -1.50 6.50
CA LEU A 111 17.66 -0.55 7.16
C LEU A 111 17.09 0.87 7.23
N GLY A 112 16.19 1.24 6.30
CA GLY A 112 15.46 2.50 6.38
C GLY A 112 14.64 2.63 7.65
N ALA A 113 14.00 1.55 8.11
CA ALA A 113 13.27 1.54 9.38
C ALA A 113 14.21 1.77 10.59
N VAL A 114 15.37 1.10 10.60
CA VAL A 114 16.39 1.29 11.64
C VAL A 114 16.88 2.74 11.69
N ARG A 115 17.16 3.36 10.52
CA ARG A 115 17.63 4.74 10.45
C ARG A 115 16.64 5.72 11.09
N ILE A 116 15.33 5.50 10.88
CA ILE A 116 14.30 6.35 11.51
C ILE A 116 14.25 6.09 13.03
N LEU A 117 14.22 4.81 13.45
CA LEU A 117 14.20 4.44 14.86
C LEU A 117 15.42 4.98 15.63
N GLU A 118 16.61 4.87 15.05
CA GLU A 118 17.83 5.47 15.61
C GLU A 118 17.74 7.00 15.64
N ALA A 119 17.24 7.64 14.61
CA ALA A 119 17.05 9.07 14.58
C ALA A 119 16.08 9.56 15.68
N ILE A 120 15.00 8.79 15.97
CA ILE A 120 14.09 9.07 17.09
C ILE A 120 14.86 8.98 18.41
N ARG A 121 15.61 7.90 18.61
CA ARG A 121 16.39 7.67 19.84
C ARG A 121 17.46 8.73 20.07
N GLU A 122 18.27 9.04 19.05
CA GLU A 122 19.37 10.02 19.12
C GLU A 122 18.88 11.46 19.30
N THR A 123 17.69 11.78 18.80
CA THR A 123 17.11 13.12 18.94
C THR A 123 16.23 13.26 20.19
N GLU A 124 16.13 12.20 20.99
CA GLU A 124 15.33 12.14 22.23
C GLU A 124 13.89 12.64 22.02
N LEU A 125 13.28 12.27 20.87
CA LEU A 125 11.93 12.68 20.54
C LEU A 125 10.91 11.82 21.30
N ASN A 126 9.97 12.47 21.95
CA ASN A 126 8.76 11.81 22.44
C ASN A 126 7.73 11.74 21.30
N THR A 127 7.95 10.81 20.38
CA THR A 127 7.11 10.62 19.19
C THR A 127 6.58 9.20 19.14
N LYS A 128 5.39 9.02 18.56
CA LYS A 128 4.82 7.70 18.30
C LYS A 128 5.19 7.27 16.88
N PHE A 129 5.63 6.04 16.73
CA PHE A 129 6.12 5.50 15.45
C PHE A 129 5.22 4.37 14.94
N TYR A 130 4.78 4.47 13.69
CA TYR A 130 4.08 3.43 12.96
C TYR A 130 4.96 2.86 11.85
N GLN A 131 5.12 1.54 11.83
CA GLN A 131 5.80 0.80 10.75
C GLN A 131 4.76 0.10 9.89
N ALA A 132 4.74 0.42 8.60
CA ALA A 132 3.97 -0.35 7.63
C ALA A 132 4.64 -1.70 7.38
N SER A 133 4.08 -2.75 7.97
CA SER A 133 4.39 -4.15 7.72
C SER A 133 3.46 -4.72 6.65
N SER A 134 3.53 -6.00 6.34
CA SER A 134 2.87 -6.60 5.19
C SER A 134 2.41 -8.01 5.46
N SER A 135 1.28 -8.43 4.91
CA SER A 135 0.85 -9.83 4.88
C SER A 135 1.83 -10.77 4.15
N GLU A 136 2.70 -10.23 3.29
CA GLU A 136 3.76 -11.01 2.62
C GLU A 136 4.77 -11.60 3.64
N LEU A 137 4.80 -11.12 4.91
CA LEU A 137 5.57 -11.72 6.00
C LEU A 137 5.18 -13.18 6.23
N TYR A 138 3.90 -13.50 6.13
CA TYR A 138 3.39 -14.87 6.33
C TYR A 138 3.87 -15.82 5.24
N GLY A 139 4.02 -15.34 4.00
CA GLY A 139 4.64 -16.05 2.88
C GLY A 139 4.09 -17.46 2.64
N LYS A 140 4.87 -18.50 3.01
CA LYS A 140 4.37 -19.88 3.03
C LYS A 140 3.55 -20.10 4.29
N VAL A 141 2.26 -19.78 4.22
CA VAL A 141 1.35 -19.75 5.36
C VAL A 141 1.27 -21.12 6.07
N VAL A 142 1.29 -21.08 7.39
CA VAL A 142 1.22 -22.28 8.26
C VAL A 142 -0.13 -22.46 8.92
N GLU A 143 -0.95 -21.40 8.95
CA GLU A 143 -2.35 -21.40 9.42
C GLU A 143 -3.19 -20.38 8.65
N THR A 144 -4.50 -20.59 8.63
CA THR A 144 -5.47 -19.70 7.97
C THR A 144 -6.73 -19.59 8.84
N PRO A 145 -7.26 -18.38 9.09
CA PRO A 145 -6.69 -17.08 8.72
C PRO A 145 -5.42 -16.71 9.49
N GLN A 146 -4.60 -15.79 8.94
CA GLN A 146 -3.39 -15.31 9.58
C GLN A 146 -3.72 -14.21 10.58
N LYS A 147 -3.08 -14.26 11.75
CA LYS A 147 -3.22 -13.31 12.87
C LYS A 147 -1.83 -12.86 13.36
N GLU A 148 -1.79 -11.98 14.33
CA GLU A 148 -0.54 -11.40 14.85
C GLU A 148 0.44 -12.43 15.41
N THR A 149 -0.06 -13.59 15.87
CA THR A 149 0.75 -14.68 16.43
C THR A 149 1.16 -15.75 15.40
N THR A 150 0.66 -15.67 14.17
CA THR A 150 1.01 -16.59 13.08
C THR A 150 2.49 -16.45 12.73
N PRO A 151 3.29 -17.54 12.73
CA PRO A 151 4.68 -17.47 12.36
C PRO A 151 4.91 -16.96 10.94
N PHE A 152 5.95 -16.15 10.76
CA PHE A 152 6.34 -15.64 9.45
C PHE A 152 7.23 -16.64 8.70
N TYR A 153 6.99 -16.76 7.39
CA TYR A 153 7.83 -17.54 6.47
C TYR A 153 7.98 -16.80 5.14
N PRO A 154 8.79 -15.70 5.11
CA PRO A 154 8.92 -14.83 3.93
C PRO A 154 9.31 -15.59 2.66
N ARG A 155 8.75 -15.20 1.50
CA ARG A 155 8.97 -15.85 0.20
C ARG A 155 9.55 -14.90 -0.86
N SER A 156 10.01 -13.72 -0.46
CA SER A 156 10.63 -12.74 -1.36
C SER A 156 11.64 -11.86 -0.62
N PRO A 157 12.61 -11.24 -1.32
CA PRO A 157 13.50 -10.25 -0.70
C PRO A 157 12.73 -9.10 -0.03
N TYR A 158 11.62 -8.65 -0.64
CA TYR A 158 10.70 -7.69 -0.03
C TYR A 158 10.16 -8.17 1.33
N ALA A 159 9.63 -9.38 1.37
CA ALA A 159 9.07 -9.94 2.60
C ALA A 159 10.14 -10.13 3.68
N CYS A 160 11.36 -10.56 3.31
CA CYS A 160 12.49 -10.66 4.24
C CYS A 160 12.87 -9.28 4.82
N ALA A 161 12.94 -8.25 3.99
CA ALA A 161 13.23 -6.89 4.43
C ALA A 161 12.15 -6.35 5.37
N LYS A 162 10.88 -6.58 5.04
CA LYS A 162 9.74 -6.22 5.90
C LYS A 162 9.70 -7.01 7.21
N ALA A 163 10.12 -8.29 7.22
CA ALA A 163 10.26 -9.08 8.44
C ALA A 163 11.33 -8.48 9.37
N TYR A 164 12.46 -8.08 8.82
CA TYR A 164 13.48 -7.38 9.60
C TYR A 164 12.91 -6.08 10.21
N ALA A 165 12.24 -5.25 9.38
CA ALA A 165 11.63 -3.99 9.86
C ALA A 165 10.58 -4.23 10.96
N PHE A 166 9.79 -5.29 10.84
CA PHE A 166 8.82 -5.70 11.85
C PHE A 166 9.50 -6.02 13.20
N TYR A 167 10.47 -6.93 13.18
CA TYR A 167 11.14 -7.36 14.42
C TYR A 167 12.00 -6.26 15.04
N ILE A 168 12.66 -5.43 14.25
CA ILE A 168 13.44 -4.32 14.81
C ILE A 168 12.53 -3.26 15.44
N THR A 169 11.33 -3.04 14.91
CA THR A 169 10.32 -2.16 15.53
C THR A 169 9.88 -2.69 16.89
N GLN A 170 9.61 -4.00 17.00
CA GLN A 170 9.34 -4.63 18.30
C GLN A 170 10.53 -4.49 19.26
N ASN A 171 11.74 -4.77 18.78
CA ASN A 171 12.95 -4.67 19.59
C ASN A 171 13.14 -3.27 20.16
N TYR A 172 12.93 -2.20 19.36
CA TYR A 172 13.05 -0.82 19.85
C TYR A 172 11.95 -0.46 20.84
N ARG A 173 10.73 -0.96 20.65
CA ARG A 173 9.66 -0.84 21.63
C ARG A 173 10.06 -1.44 23.00
N GLU A 174 10.59 -2.65 22.99
CA GLU A 174 10.94 -3.40 24.19
C GLU A 174 12.24 -2.93 24.85
N SER A 175 13.26 -2.62 24.04
CA SER A 175 14.60 -2.28 24.56
C SER A 175 14.74 -0.82 24.95
N TYR A 176 14.01 0.09 24.29
CA TYR A 176 14.16 1.54 24.49
C TYR A 176 12.87 2.22 24.91
N ASN A 177 11.82 1.45 25.18
CA ASN A 177 10.49 1.96 25.57
C ASN A 177 9.92 2.99 24.58
N LEU A 178 10.20 2.81 23.27
CA LEU A 178 9.61 3.64 22.24
C LEU A 178 8.15 3.25 22.02
N PHE A 179 7.26 4.23 21.83
CA PHE A 179 5.92 3.94 21.36
C PHE A 179 5.99 3.58 19.86
N ALA A 180 6.14 2.30 19.55
CA ALA A 180 6.33 1.81 18.19
C ALA A 180 5.36 0.66 17.88
N CYS A 181 4.57 0.81 16.81
CA CYS A 181 3.54 -0.14 16.37
C CYS A 181 3.86 -0.69 14.99
N ASN A 182 3.50 -1.96 14.74
CA ASN A 182 3.46 -2.52 13.39
C ASN A 182 2.02 -2.73 12.93
N GLY A 183 1.69 -2.27 11.72
CA GLY A 183 0.47 -2.68 11.02
C GLY A 183 0.80 -3.78 10.02
N ILE A 184 0.33 -5.01 10.24
CA ILE A 184 0.45 -6.11 9.30
C ILE A 184 -0.67 -5.97 8.27
N LEU A 185 -0.39 -5.20 7.23
CA LEU A 185 -1.38 -4.82 6.25
C LEU A 185 -1.57 -5.93 5.21
N PHE A 186 -2.81 -6.37 5.05
CA PHE A 186 -3.20 -7.17 3.90
C PHE A 186 -3.33 -6.28 2.66
N ASN A 187 -3.55 -6.88 1.49
CA ASN A 187 -3.58 -6.13 0.26
C ASN A 187 -4.68 -5.06 0.32
N HIS A 188 -4.34 -3.83 0.00
CA HIS A 188 -5.29 -2.72 -0.01
C HIS A 188 -5.09 -1.87 -1.25
N GLU A 189 -6.19 -1.59 -1.88
CA GLU A 189 -6.24 -1.10 -3.24
C GLU A 189 -7.05 0.21 -3.30
N SER A 190 -6.91 0.92 -4.40
CA SER A 190 -7.69 2.13 -4.68
C SER A 190 -7.43 2.62 -6.10
N PRO A 191 -8.16 3.65 -6.57
CA PRO A 191 -7.80 4.39 -7.79
C PRO A 191 -6.38 4.98 -7.80
N ARG A 192 -5.72 5.09 -6.63
CA ARG A 192 -4.34 5.58 -6.48
C ARG A 192 -3.29 4.48 -6.41
N ARG A 193 -3.69 3.21 -6.54
CA ARG A 193 -2.74 2.08 -6.54
C ARG A 193 -1.72 2.24 -7.66
N GLY A 194 -0.49 1.77 -7.43
CA GLY A 194 0.54 1.73 -8.47
C GLY A 194 0.10 0.89 -9.68
N GLU A 195 0.33 1.40 -10.88
CA GLU A 195 -0.21 0.87 -12.13
C GLU A 195 0.25 -0.55 -12.50
N THR A 196 1.38 -0.98 -11.92
CA THR A 196 1.98 -2.31 -12.15
C THR A 196 1.45 -3.38 -11.21
N PHE A 197 0.70 -3.02 -10.16
CA PHE A 197 0.07 -3.98 -9.27
C PHE A 197 -1.13 -4.64 -9.95
N VAL A 198 -1.36 -5.93 -9.68
CA VAL A 198 -2.27 -6.78 -10.43
C VAL A 198 -3.69 -6.19 -10.54
N THR A 199 -4.26 -5.70 -9.48
CA THR A 199 -5.60 -5.10 -9.45
C THR A 199 -5.68 -3.87 -10.35
N ARG A 200 -4.76 -2.92 -10.19
CA ARG A 200 -4.73 -1.70 -11.01
C ARG A 200 -4.36 -2.01 -12.47
N LYS A 201 -3.50 -2.99 -12.69
CA LYS A 201 -3.18 -3.48 -14.04
C LYS A 201 -4.43 -3.99 -14.75
N ILE A 202 -5.31 -4.73 -14.04
CA ILE A 202 -6.55 -5.27 -14.59
C ILE A 202 -7.53 -4.14 -14.91
N THR A 203 -7.81 -3.24 -13.95
CA THR A 203 -8.80 -2.17 -14.14
C THR A 203 -8.39 -1.18 -15.24
N ARG A 204 -7.10 -0.78 -15.29
CA ARG A 204 -6.59 0.06 -16.38
C ARG A 204 -6.65 -0.60 -17.74
N ALA A 205 -6.23 -1.87 -17.84
CA ALA A 205 -6.30 -2.58 -19.11
C ALA A 205 -7.74 -2.74 -19.58
N ALA A 206 -8.68 -3.11 -18.70
CA ALA A 206 -10.08 -3.25 -19.04
C ALA A 206 -10.70 -1.93 -19.54
N GLY A 207 -10.46 -0.81 -18.87
CA GLY A 207 -10.89 0.52 -19.32
C GLY A 207 -10.32 0.87 -20.71
N ARG A 208 -9.02 0.63 -20.94
CA ARG A 208 -8.36 0.88 -22.25
C ARG A 208 -8.88 -0.04 -23.34
N ILE A 209 -9.17 -1.30 -23.03
CA ILE A 209 -9.79 -2.26 -23.98
C ILE A 209 -11.19 -1.78 -24.36
N LYS A 210 -12.00 -1.34 -23.37
CA LYS A 210 -13.35 -0.83 -23.61
C LYS A 210 -13.38 0.32 -24.60
N VAL A 211 -12.44 1.25 -24.48
CA VAL A 211 -12.38 2.43 -25.38
C VAL A 211 -11.56 2.21 -26.65
N GLY A 212 -10.96 1.02 -26.83
CA GLY A 212 -10.19 0.66 -28.04
C GLY A 212 -8.74 1.16 -28.09
N LEU A 213 -8.15 1.48 -26.92
CA LEU A 213 -6.73 1.88 -26.78
C LEU A 213 -5.78 0.70 -26.50
N GLN A 214 -6.33 -0.48 -26.26
CA GLN A 214 -5.57 -1.71 -25.98
C GLN A 214 -6.34 -2.92 -26.48
N ASP A 215 -5.62 -3.95 -26.94
CA ASP A 215 -6.25 -5.14 -27.51
C ASP A 215 -6.53 -6.22 -26.46
N ARG A 216 -5.60 -6.47 -25.55
CA ARG A 216 -5.70 -7.52 -24.54
C ARG A 216 -4.84 -7.25 -23.32
N LEU A 217 -5.11 -7.98 -22.26
CA LEU A 217 -4.37 -7.96 -20.99
C LEU A 217 -3.59 -9.28 -20.84
N TYR A 218 -2.36 -9.20 -20.33
CA TYR A 218 -1.55 -10.36 -19.96
C TYR A 218 -1.43 -10.48 -18.44
N LEU A 219 -1.78 -11.65 -17.90
CA LEU A 219 -1.71 -11.96 -16.46
C LEU A 219 -0.82 -13.18 -16.20
N GLY A 220 -0.47 -13.41 -14.94
CA GLY A 220 0.20 -14.62 -14.44
C GLY A 220 -0.81 -15.58 -13.81
N ASN A 221 -0.55 -15.98 -12.55
CA ASN A 221 -1.41 -16.89 -11.80
C ASN A 221 -2.78 -16.27 -11.50
N LEU A 222 -3.84 -16.84 -12.08
CA LEU A 222 -5.23 -16.40 -11.88
C LEU A 222 -5.83 -16.89 -10.57
N ASP A 223 -5.31 -17.99 -10.00
CA ASP A 223 -5.90 -18.67 -8.87
C ASP A 223 -5.33 -18.22 -7.51
N ALA A 224 -4.29 -17.35 -7.54
CA ALA A 224 -3.75 -16.74 -6.34
C ALA A 224 -4.84 -15.91 -5.62
N LYS A 225 -5.03 -16.18 -4.32
CA LYS A 225 -6.07 -15.56 -3.50
C LYS A 225 -5.49 -14.51 -2.57
N ARG A 226 -6.15 -13.37 -2.50
CA ARG A 226 -5.76 -12.25 -1.63
C ARG A 226 -6.97 -11.67 -0.91
N ASP A 227 -6.72 -11.20 0.30
CA ASP A 227 -7.62 -10.33 1.03
C ASP A 227 -7.38 -8.91 0.53
N TRP A 228 -8.36 -8.31 -0.16
CA TRP A 228 -8.27 -6.97 -0.73
C TRP A 228 -9.24 -6.01 -0.06
N GLY A 229 -8.70 -4.97 0.59
CA GLY A 229 -9.48 -3.89 1.16
C GLY A 229 -9.24 -2.55 0.48
N PHE A 230 -9.92 -1.51 0.95
CA PHE A 230 -9.77 -0.14 0.47
C PHE A 230 -8.68 0.61 1.24
N ALA A 231 -7.75 1.24 0.55
CA ALA A 231 -6.62 1.94 1.17
C ALA A 231 -7.06 3.06 2.14
N GLY A 232 -8.18 3.74 1.86
CA GLY A 232 -8.73 4.76 2.75
C GLY A 232 -9.15 4.22 4.12
N ASP A 233 -9.67 3.00 4.18
CA ASP A 233 -9.99 2.33 5.45
C ASP A 233 -8.71 1.94 6.22
N TYR A 234 -7.69 1.49 5.49
CA TYR A 234 -6.42 1.05 6.10
C TYR A 234 -5.63 2.19 6.73
N VAL A 235 -5.62 3.38 6.14
CA VAL A 235 -4.93 4.54 6.74
C VAL A 235 -5.63 5.02 8.02
N GLU A 236 -6.94 4.79 8.16
CA GLU A 236 -7.66 5.03 9.42
C GLU A 236 -7.16 4.09 10.53
N ALA A 237 -6.93 2.80 10.22
CA ALA A 237 -6.32 1.86 11.16
C ALA A 237 -4.92 2.31 11.60
N MET A 238 -4.08 2.77 10.66
CA MET A 238 -2.75 3.29 10.97
C MET A 238 -2.80 4.44 11.99
N TRP A 239 -3.73 5.38 11.78
CA TRP A 239 -3.93 6.49 12.71
C TRP A 239 -4.44 6.00 14.06
N LEU A 240 -5.43 5.10 14.10
CA LEU A 240 -6.01 4.56 15.34
C LEU A 240 -4.97 3.83 16.21
N MET A 241 -4.01 3.13 15.60
CA MET A 241 -2.92 2.45 16.34
C MET A 241 -2.10 3.45 17.16
N LEU A 242 -1.79 4.61 16.61
CA LEU A 242 -1.01 5.64 17.31
C LEU A 242 -1.86 6.45 18.32
N GLN A 243 -3.18 6.31 18.34
CA GLN A 243 -4.04 6.94 19.35
C GLN A 243 -4.20 6.10 20.62
N GLN A 244 -3.70 4.86 20.63
CA GLN A 244 -3.77 3.97 21.80
C GLN A 244 -2.85 4.46 22.93
N SER A 245 -3.14 4.00 24.17
CA SER A 245 -2.28 4.26 25.34
C SER A 245 -0.99 3.47 25.32
N GLU A 246 -1.03 2.26 24.74
CA GLU A 246 0.11 1.33 24.66
C GLU A 246 0.35 0.92 23.21
N PRO A 247 1.63 0.77 22.81
CA PRO A 247 1.98 0.30 21.48
C PRO A 247 1.74 -1.20 21.33
N ASP A 248 1.24 -1.61 20.16
CA ASP A 248 1.01 -3.03 19.84
C ASP A 248 1.06 -3.25 18.33
N ASP A 249 1.02 -4.51 17.89
CA ASP A 249 1.00 -4.90 16.48
C ASP A 249 -0.40 -5.39 16.10
N TYR A 250 -0.86 -5.05 14.90
CA TYR A 250 -2.22 -5.34 14.45
C TYR A 250 -2.26 -5.86 13.02
N VAL A 251 -3.03 -6.94 12.82
CA VAL A 251 -3.46 -7.36 11.49
C VAL A 251 -4.57 -6.42 11.02
N VAL A 252 -4.39 -5.86 9.82
CA VAL A 252 -5.39 -5.05 9.14
C VAL A 252 -5.78 -5.76 7.86
N ALA A 253 -7.00 -6.28 7.83
CA ALA A 253 -7.53 -7.13 6.77
C ALA A 253 -9.06 -6.99 6.69
N THR A 254 -9.65 -7.42 5.57
CA THR A 254 -11.11 -7.47 5.46
C THR A 254 -11.70 -8.72 6.11
N GLY A 255 -10.93 -9.82 6.14
CA GLY A 255 -11.39 -11.14 6.56
C GLY A 255 -12.06 -11.92 5.42
N GLU A 256 -11.95 -11.42 4.19
CA GLU A 256 -12.43 -12.07 2.97
C GLU A 256 -11.30 -12.24 1.96
N THR A 257 -11.36 -13.28 1.14
CA THR A 257 -10.34 -13.53 0.12
C THR A 257 -10.96 -13.83 -1.24
N TRP A 258 -10.32 -13.28 -2.28
CA TRP A 258 -10.77 -13.38 -3.67
C TRP A 258 -9.59 -13.75 -4.56
N SER A 259 -9.83 -14.50 -5.61
CA SER A 259 -8.83 -14.83 -6.62
C SER A 259 -8.62 -13.67 -7.61
N VAL A 260 -7.46 -13.68 -8.29
CA VAL A 260 -7.21 -12.76 -9.41
C VAL A 260 -8.24 -12.95 -10.51
N ARG A 261 -8.68 -14.21 -10.73
CA ARG A 261 -9.76 -14.58 -11.67
C ARG A 261 -11.05 -13.86 -11.33
N GLU A 262 -11.55 -14.01 -10.10
CA GLU A 262 -12.79 -13.38 -9.64
C GLU A 262 -12.73 -11.85 -9.72
N PHE A 263 -11.54 -11.26 -9.41
CA PHE A 263 -11.34 -9.82 -9.58
C PHE A 263 -11.48 -9.41 -11.05
N ALA A 264 -10.82 -10.13 -11.98
CA ALA A 264 -10.89 -9.84 -13.40
C ALA A 264 -12.34 -10.01 -13.94
N GLU A 265 -13.05 -11.06 -13.56
CA GLU A 265 -14.44 -11.30 -13.95
C GLU A 265 -15.34 -10.11 -13.57
N ARG A 266 -15.22 -9.62 -12.33
CA ARG A 266 -16.02 -8.47 -11.86
C ARG A 266 -15.67 -7.19 -12.60
N VAL A 267 -14.37 -6.94 -12.84
CA VAL A 267 -13.90 -5.77 -13.59
C VAL A 267 -14.46 -5.73 -15.00
N PHE A 268 -14.35 -6.85 -15.73
CA PHE A 268 -14.83 -6.91 -17.11
C PHE A 268 -16.36 -6.92 -17.19
N ALA A 269 -17.05 -7.58 -16.25
CA ALA A 269 -18.50 -7.54 -16.17
C ALA A 269 -19.04 -6.11 -15.92
N ARG A 270 -18.36 -5.32 -15.07
CA ARG A 270 -18.70 -3.90 -14.82
C ARG A 270 -18.66 -3.05 -16.10
N LEU A 271 -17.87 -3.45 -17.08
CA LEU A 271 -17.70 -2.77 -18.37
C LEU A 271 -18.53 -3.42 -19.52
N ASP A 272 -19.53 -4.26 -19.22
CA ASP A 272 -20.34 -4.99 -20.18
C ASP A 272 -19.51 -5.88 -21.13
N MET A 273 -18.45 -6.49 -20.61
CA MET A 273 -17.57 -7.44 -21.30
C MET A 273 -17.40 -8.72 -20.44
N PRO A 274 -18.47 -9.46 -20.11
CA PRO A 274 -18.37 -10.61 -19.21
C PRO A 274 -17.43 -11.67 -19.79
N LEU A 275 -16.59 -12.24 -18.92
CA LEU A 275 -15.55 -13.20 -19.31
C LEU A 275 -16.05 -14.64 -19.27
N GLU A 276 -15.70 -15.41 -20.29
CA GLU A 276 -15.70 -16.87 -20.29
C GLU A 276 -14.25 -17.37 -20.39
N TRP A 277 -13.88 -18.36 -19.58
CA TRP A 277 -12.53 -18.92 -19.59
C TRP A 277 -12.43 -20.13 -20.49
N GLN A 278 -11.43 -20.16 -21.37
CA GLN A 278 -11.18 -21.23 -22.34
C GLN A 278 -9.74 -21.72 -22.23
N GLY A 279 -9.55 -23.03 -22.27
CA GLY A 279 -8.22 -23.66 -22.12
C GLY A 279 -7.82 -23.88 -20.66
N HIS A 280 -6.55 -24.21 -20.41
CA HIS A 280 -5.99 -24.51 -19.10
C HIS A 280 -4.55 -24.03 -18.96
N GLY A 281 -4.14 -23.65 -17.74
CA GLY A 281 -2.77 -23.29 -17.40
C GLY A 281 -2.28 -22.09 -18.23
N VAL A 282 -1.11 -22.19 -18.82
CA VAL A 282 -0.51 -21.08 -19.61
C VAL A 282 -1.24 -20.82 -20.96
N GLN A 283 -2.09 -21.73 -21.39
CA GLN A 283 -2.90 -21.56 -22.60
C GLN A 283 -4.31 -21.06 -22.31
N GLU A 284 -4.64 -20.81 -21.06
CA GLU A 284 -5.93 -20.31 -20.64
C GLU A 284 -6.14 -18.87 -21.13
N LYS A 285 -7.36 -18.59 -21.58
CA LYS A 285 -7.77 -17.29 -22.12
C LYS A 285 -9.08 -16.84 -21.51
N GLY A 286 -9.17 -15.56 -21.18
CA GLY A 286 -10.43 -14.88 -20.87
C GLY A 286 -11.00 -14.30 -22.14
N VAL A 287 -12.18 -14.75 -22.53
CA VAL A 287 -12.86 -14.39 -23.76
C VAL A 287 -14.13 -13.61 -23.42
N ASP A 288 -14.41 -12.53 -24.14
CA ASP A 288 -15.68 -11.82 -24.02
C ASP A 288 -16.84 -12.73 -24.48
N ALA A 289 -17.74 -13.07 -23.57
CA ALA A 289 -18.87 -13.95 -23.84
C ALA A 289 -19.82 -13.44 -24.94
N GLY A 290 -19.89 -12.10 -25.11
CA GLY A 290 -20.76 -11.48 -26.11
C GLY A 290 -20.18 -11.47 -27.52
N THR A 291 -18.85 -11.32 -27.65
CA THR A 291 -18.21 -11.10 -28.97
C THR A 291 -17.25 -12.22 -29.38
N GLY A 292 -16.85 -13.10 -28.46
CA GLY A 292 -15.83 -14.12 -28.71
C GLY A 292 -14.39 -13.58 -28.79
N ARG A 293 -14.19 -12.29 -28.51
CA ARG A 293 -12.86 -11.65 -28.54
C ARG A 293 -12.03 -12.09 -27.34
N VAL A 294 -10.76 -12.46 -27.56
CA VAL A 294 -9.81 -12.73 -26.49
C VAL A 294 -9.40 -11.41 -25.82
N LEU A 295 -9.70 -11.27 -24.53
CA LEU A 295 -9.41 -10.09 -23.73
C LEU A 295 -8.25 -10.32 -22.76
N ILE A 296 -8.07 -11.56 -22.26
CA ILE A 296 -6.99 -11.92 -21.33
C ILE A 296 -6.23 -13.12 -21.86
N GLU A 297 -4.91 -13.09 -21.76
CA GLU A 297 -4.00 -14.22 -21.98
C GLU A 297 -3.03 -14.37 -20.81
N ILE A 298 -2.57 -15.62 -20.59
CA ILE A 298 -1.59 -15.92 -19.56
C ILE A 298 -0.17 -15.80 -20.14
N ASP A 299 0.69 -15.06 -19.44
CA ASP A 299 2.11 -14.94 -19.79
C ASP A 299 2.98 -15.45 -18.62
N PRO A 300 3.75 -16.54 -18.84
CA PRO A 300 4.61 -17.13 -17.80
C PRO A 300 5.59 -16.18 -17.14
N LYS A 301 6.00 -15.10 -17.81
CA LYS A 301 6.92 -14.10 -17.23
C LYS A 301 6.36 -13.37 -16.00
N TYR A 302 5.02 -13.38 -15.81
CA TYR A 302 4.37 -12.78 -14.66
C TYR A 302 4.21 -13.72 -13.47
N PHE A 303 4.63 -14.98 -13.58
CA PHE A 303 4.70 -15.87 -12.42
C PHE A 303 5.87 -15.48 -11.52
N ARG A 304 5.65 -15.57 -10.21
CA ARG A 304 6.72 -15.32 -9.23
C ARG A 304 7.63 -16.54 -9.08
N PRO A 305 8.94 -16.37 -8.83
CA PRO A 305 9.84 -17.47 -8.55
C PRO A 305 9.41 -18.32 -7.33
N ALA A 306 8.80 -17.67 -6.35
CA ALA A 306 8.19 -18.30 -5.18
C ALA A 306 6.81 -17.68 -4.95
N GLU A 307 5.75 -18.40 -5.28
CA GLU A 307 4.37 -17.91 -5.18
C GLU A 307 3.86 -17.99 -3.73
N VAL A 308 2.93 -17.11 -3.44
CA VAL A 308 2.11 -17.11 -2.23
C VAL A 308 0.66 -17.35 -2.69
N ASP A 309 0.13 -18.54 -2.41
CA ASP A 309 -1.14 -18.98 -2.97
C ASP A 309 -2.34 -18.33 -2.29
N LEU A 310 -2.29 -18.17 -0.95
CA LEU A 310 -3.40 -17.68 -0.15
C LEU A 310 -2.92 -16.74 0.94
N LEU A 311 -3.54 -15.56 1.00
CA LEU A 311 -3.49 -14.66 2.15
C LEU A 311 -4.92 -14.31 2.57
N LEU A 312 -5.25 -14.57 3.84
CA LEU A 312 -6.54 -14.26 4.47
C LEU A 312 -6.27 -13.82 5.91
N GLY A 313 -6.53 -12.56 6.23
CA GLY A 313 -6.25 -12.00 7.54
C GLY A 313 -7.39 -12.18 8.54
N ASP A 314 -7.03 -12.30 9.82
CA ASP A 314 -7.97 -12.21 10.94
C ASP A 314 -7.91 -10.81 11.57
N PRO A 315 -8.86 -9.91 11.28
CA PRO A 315 -8.87 -8.54 11.80
C PRO A 315 -9.44 -8.43 13.23
N THR A 316 -9.68 -9.52 13.91
CA THR A 316 -10.39 -9.52 15.22
C THR A 316 -9.74 -8.59 16.24
N LYS A 317 -8.41 -8.55 16.31
CA LYS A 317 -7.69 -7.66 17.24
C LYS A 317 -7.90 -6.18 16.88
N ALA A 318 -7.80 -5.82 15.60
CA ALA A 318 -8.06 -4.45 15.14
C ALA A 318 -9.51 -4.03 15.42
N LYS A 319 -10.49 -4.91 15.17
CA LYS A 319 -11.90 -4.68 15.49
C LYS A 319 -12.13 -4.44 16.98
N THR A 320 -11.58 -5.31 17.82
CA THR A 320 -11.86 -5.28 19.27
C THR A 320 -11.08 -4.22 20.03
N LYS A 321 -9.83 -3.94 19.63
CA LYS A 321 -8.94 -3.00 20.34
C LYS A 321 -8.98 -1.58 19.76
N LEU A 322 -9.07 -1.45 18.45
CA LEU A 322 -9.09 -0.15 17.78
C LEU A 322 -10.51 0.33 17.45
N GLY A 323 -11.51 -0.56 17.49
CA GLY A 323 -12.86 -0.28 16.97
C GLY A 323 -12.86 -0.08 15.45
N TRP A 324 -11.87 -0.63 14.75
CA TRP A 324 -11.70 -0.48 13.30
C TRP A 324 -12.43 -1.60 12.54
N GLU A 325 -13.14 -1.22 11.49
CA GLU A 325 -13.76 -2.14 10.53
C GLU A 325 -13.61 -1.59 9.12
N PRO A 326 -13.43 -2.47 8.10
CA PRO A 326 -13.47 -2.04 6.69
C PRO A 326 -14.87 -1.51 6.36
N LYS A 327 -14.94 -0.37 5.68
CA LYS A 327 -16.19 0.31 5.29
C LYS A 327 -16.57 0.05 3.84
N VAL A 328 -15.57 -0.24 3.01
CA VAL A 328 -15.73 -0.49 1.58
C VAL A 328 -15.61 -1.99 1.33
N ASP A 329 -16.68 -2.60 0.82
CA ASP A 329 -16.68 -4.00 0.42
C ASP A 329 -15.95 -4.24 -0.90
N PHE A 330 -15.71 -5.51 -1.24
CA PHE A 330 -14.97 -5.88 -2.43
C PHE A 330 -15.60 -5.38 -3.75
N ASN A 331 -16.94 -5.41 -3.86
CA ASN A 331 -17.63 -4.96 -5.07
C ASN A 331 -17.55 -3.43 -5.23
N ALA A 332 -17.73 -2.70 -4.14
CA ALA A 332 -17.58 -1.25 -4.12
C ALA A 332 -16.14 -0.83 -4.48
N LEU A 333 -15.13 -1.56 -3.97
CA LEU A 333 -13.73 -1.34 -4.32
C LEU A 333 -13.47 -1.55 -5.81
N VAL A 334 -13.93 -2.67 -6.37
CA VAL A 334 -13.80 -2.95 -7.81
C VAL A 334 -14.45 -1.85 -8.64
N ASN A 335 -15.69 -1.48 -8.31
CA ASN A 335 -16.44 -0.45 -9.04
C ASN A 335 -15.71 0.90 -9.02
N MET A 336 -15.23 1.34 -7.85
CA MET A 336 -14.47 2.58 -7.68
C MET A 336 -13.22 2.61 -8.57
N MET A 337 -12.48 1.50 -8.61
CA MET A 337 -11.25 1.42 -9.42
C MET A 337 -11.55 1.38 -10.92
N VAL A 338 -12.59 0.65 -11.33
CA VAL A 338 -12.99 0.56 -12.74
C VAL A 338 -13.50 1.90 -13.26
N ASP A 339 -14.37 2.58 -12.50
CA ASP A 339 -14.98 3.84 -12.92
C ASP A 339 -13.91 4.94 -13.12
N GLU A 340 -12.91 5.02 -12.22
CA GLU A 340 -11.79 5.98 -12.38
C GLU A 340 -10.89 5.62 -13.57
N ASP A 341 -10.54 4.34 -13.74
CA ASP A 341 -9.66 3.93 -14.85
C ASP A 341 -10.35 4.01 -16.21
N LEU A 342 -11.66 3.78 -16.29
CA LEU A 342 -12.45 4.04 -17.50
C LEU A 342 -12.45 5.53 -17.84
N ALA A 343 -12.75 6.38 -16.87
CA ALA A 343 -12.75 7.84 -17.07
C ALA A 343 -11.37 8.33 -17.53
N GLN A 344 -10.27 7.76 -16.98
CA GLN A 344 -8.92 8.08 -17.44
C GLN A 344 -8.67 7.60 -18.88
N ALA A 345 -9.08 6.39 -19.23
CA ALA A 345 -8.94 5.85 -20.58
C ALA A 345 -9.72 6.70 -21.62
N GLU A 346 -10.90 7.20 -21.27
CA GLU A 346 -11.68 8.11 -22.10
C GLU A 346 -10.97 9.47 -22.30
N ARG A 347 -10.36 10.02 -21.25
CA ARG A 347 -9.52 11.24 -21.32
C ARG A 347 -8.34 11.01 -22.27
N ASP A 348 -7.61 9.90 -22.10
CA ASP A 348 -6.47 9.53 -22.93
C ASP A 348 -6.86 9.38 -24.41
N LYS A 349 -8.02 8.75 -24.68
CA LYS A 349 -8.53 8.60 -26.05
C LYS A 349 -8.82 9.94 -26.70
N ARG A 350 -9.48 10.86 -25.98
CA ARG A 350 -9.77 12.20 -26.49
C ARG A 350 -8.51 13.04 -26.72
N ALA A 351 -7.47 12.85 -25.95
CA ALA A 351 -6.21 13.57 -26.09
C ALA A 351 -5.35 13.07 -27.28
N ASN A 352 -5.55 11.83 -27.72
CA ASN A 352 -4.77 11.18 -28.79
C ASN A 352 -5.54 11.06 -30.12
N GLY A 353 -6.81 11.44 -30.16
CA GLY A 353 -7.66 11.46 -31.36
C GLY A 353 -7.98 12.86 -31.78
#